data_35e5da1fe3aa858054a5dee6e1789e01
#
_entry.id   35e5da1fe3aa858054a5dee6e1789e01
#
_cell.length_a   1.000
_cell.length_b   1.000
_cell.length_c   1.000
_cell.angle_alpha   90.00
_cell.angle_beta   90.00
_cell.angle_gamma   90.00
#
_symmetry.space_group_name_H-M   'P 1'
#
loop_
_entity.id
_entity.type
_entity.pdbx_description
1 polymer ?
#
loop_
_entity_poly.entity_id
_entity_poly.type
_entity_poly.pdbx_seq_one_letter_code
_entity_poly.pdbx_strand_id
1 'polypeptide(L)'
;SSAASDVYKRQVDKLGLALSKLAEEDPTFQVKTDEASGQTVISGMGELHLDIIVDRLRREFKVEVNQGQPQVEYKEALTQSASHREVYKKQTGGRGKFADIVFTIEPGEQGKSGLEFVNLIKGGNIPREYIPSVEKGFKDSMKNGPLAGFEVDSMKVTLEDGSFHPVDSDSLSFELAAKLAFKVAAKAAKAVVMEPIM
;
A
#
# COMPACT_ATOMS: atom_id res chain seq x y z
N SER A 1 -4.05 -34.68 20.25
CA SER A 1 -4.22 -33.43 19.46
C SER A 1 -4.50 -32.20 20.32
N SER A 2 -5.22 -32.34 21.48
CA SER A 2 -5.51 -31.18 22.35
C SER A 2 -4.27 -30.62 23.05
N ALA A 3 -3.37 -31.48 23.53
CA ALA A 3 -2.15 -31.05 24.25
C ALA A 3 -1.19 -30.23 23.37
N ALA A 4 -1.02 -30.62 22.11
CA ALA A 4 -0.16 -29.88 21.16
C ALA A 4 -0.77 -28.52 20.81
N SER A 5 -2.09 -28.42 20.67
CA SER A 5 -2.82 -27.18 20.44
C SER A 5 -2.71 -26.23 21.64
N ASP A 6 -2.77 -26.73 22.85
CA ASP A 6 -2.66 -25.93 24.07
C ASP A 6 -1.24 -25.40 24.30
N VAL A 7 -0.21 -26.20 23.95
CA VAL A 7 1.18 -25.76 24.00
C VAL A 7 1.43 -24.66 22.98
N TYR A 8 0.91 -24.81 21.77
CA TYR A 8 1.02 -23.80 20.72
C TYR A 8 0.35 -22.48 21.10
N LYS A 9 -0.86 -22.55 21.64
CA LYS A 9 -1.56 -21.36 22.13
C LYS A 9 -0.79 -20.62 23.21
N ARG A 10 -0.25 -21.35 24.18
CA ARG A 10 0.55 -20.73 25.26
C ARG A 10 1.81 -20.05 24.73
N GLN A 11 2.47 -20.60 23.70
CA GLN A 11 3.65 -19.99 23.09
C GLN A 11 3.29 -18.70 22.34
N VAL A 12 2.16 -18.68 21.61
CA VAL A 12 1.67 -17.49 20.91
C VAL A 12 1.30 -16.39 21.90
N ASP A 13 0.63 -16.74 23.01
CA ASP A 13 0.27 -15.77 24.05
C ASP A 13 1.52 -15.18 24.75
N LYS A 14 2.50 -16.02 25.07
CA LYS A 14 3.78 -15.55 25.63
C LYS A 14 4.53 -14.62 24.67
N LEU A 15 4.55 -14.95 23.39
CA LEU A 15 5.18 -14.13 22.37
C LEU A 15 4.50 -12.77 22.26
N GLY A 16 3.16 -12.74 22.25
CA GLY A 16 2.39 -11.50 22.20
C GLY A 16 2.66 -10.58 23.38
N LEU A 17 2.70 -11.12 24.60
CA LEU A 17 3.03 -10.36 25.81
C LEU A 17 4.46 -9.81 25.80
N ALA A 18 5.43 -10.64 25.39
CA ALA A 18 6.83 -10.25 25.31
C ALA A 18 7.04 -9.12 24.29
N LEU A 19 6.42 -9.24 23.09
CA LEU A 19 6.51 -8.25 22.04
C LEU A 19 5.84 -6.92 22.44
N SER A 20 4.71 -6.97 23.16
CA SER A 20 4.06 -5.78 23.68
C SER A 20 4.95 -5.02 24.68
N LYS A 21 5.63 -5.73 25.57
CA LYS A 21 6.58 -5.12 26.52
C LYS A 21 7.78 -4.49 25.81
N LEU A 22 8.32 -5.14 24.80
CA LEU A 22 9.43 -4.59 24.03
C LEU A 22 9.01 -3.37 23.22
N ALA A 23 7.78 -3.33 22.68
CA ALA A 23 7.24 -2.17 21.98
C ALA A 23 7.05 -0.95 22.91
N GLU A 24 6.72 -1.17 24.19
CA GLU A 24 6.64 -0.11 25.19
C GLU A 24 8.02 0.50 25.52
N GLU A 25 9.06 -0.33 25.55
CA GLU A 25 10.43 0.10 25.85
C GLU A 25 11.08 0.82 24.66
N ASP A 26 10.73 0.43 23.43
CA ASP A 26 11.37 0.94 22.22
C ASP A 26 10.34 1.38 21.17
N PRO A 27 10.16 2.70 20.96
CA PRO A 27 9.18 3.23 20.02
C PRO A 27 9.54 2.96 18.56
N THR A 28 10.77 2.54 18.23
CA THR A 28 11.18 2.19 16.85
C THR A 28 10.82 0.76 16.48
N PHE A 29 10.44 -0.04 17.45
CA PHE A 29 10.09 -1.43 17.29
C PHE A 29 8.64 -1.58 16.82
N GLN A 30 8.43 -2.30 15.73
CA GLN A 30 7.11 -2.56 15.18
C GLN A 30 6.88 -4.07 15.01
N VAL A 31 5.66 -4.49 15.31
CA VAL A 31 5.22 -5.87 15.16
C VAL A 31 4.04 -5.92 14.20
N LYS A 32 4.16 -6.75 13.18
CA LYS A 32 3.09 -7.02 12.22
C LYS A 32 2.84 -8.52 12.13
N THR A 33 1.60 -8.92 12.14
CA THR A 33 1.24 -10.31 11.84
C THR A 33 0.83 -10.41 10.37
N ASP A 34 1.50 -11.29 9.64
CA ASP A 34 1.12 -11.60 8.26
C ASP A 34 -0.03 -12.61 8.28
N GLU A 35 -1.21 -12.17 7.88
CA GLU A 35 -2.41 -13.01 7.87
C GLU A 35 -2.31 -14.16 6.87
N ALA A 36 -1.57 -14.00 5.78
CA ALA A 36 -1.43 -15.03 4.76
C ALA A 36 -0.57 -16.22 5.20
N SER A 37 0.52 -15.96 5.91
CA SER A 37 1.45 -16.98 6.39
C SER A 37 1.28 -17.33 7.88
N GLY A 38 0.55 -16.52 8.63
CA GLY A 38 0.43 -16.63 10.08
C GLY A 38 1.73 -16.28 10.82
N GLN A 39 2.72 -15.73 10.13
CA GLN A 39 4.00 -15.36 10.72
C GLN A 39 3.94 -13.96 11.36
N THR A 40 4.64 -13.81 12.48
CA THR A 40 4.82 -12.50 13.10
C THR A 40 6.12 -11.88 12.60
N VAL A 41 6.01 -10.74 11.93
CA VAL A 41 7.14 -9.98 11.39
C VAL A 41 7.51 -8.88 12.36
N ILE A 42 8.78 -8.85 12.74
CA ILE A 42 9.34 -7.86 13.66
C ILE A 42 10.23 -6.90 12.86
N SER A 43 9.98 -5.60 12.99
CA SER A 43 10.77 -4.56 12.35
C SER A 43 11.45 -3.68 13.39
N GLY A 44 12.72 -3.35 13.17
CA GLY A 44 13.50 -2.47 14.04
C GLY A 44 14.48 -1.63 13.25
N MET A 45 15.29 -0.84 13.92
CA MET A 45 16.22 0.12 13.29
C MET A 45 17.45 -0.50 12.64
N GLY A 46 17.57 -1.81 12.55
CA GLY A 46 18.66 -2.48 11.89
C GLY A 46 18.80 -3.94 12.31
N GLU A 47 19.62 -4.67 11.60
CA GLU A 47 19.82 -6.09 11.80
C GLU A 47 20.34 -6.42 13.22
N LEU A 48 21.31 -5.65 13.69
CA LEU A 48 21.87 -5.80 15.04
C LEU A 48 20.80 -5.59 16.13
N HIS A 49 19.93 -4.61 15.94
CA HIS A 49 18.83 -4.33 16.86
C HIS A 49 17.84 -5.50 16.92
N LEU A 50 17.51 -6.08 15.77
CA LEU A 50 16.63 -7.24 15.71
C LEU A 50 17.27 -8.47 16.37
N ASP A 51 18.56 -8.69 16.21
CA ASP A 51 19.30 -9.78 16.85
C ASP A 51 19.27 -9.66 18.38
N ILE A 52 19.45 -8.46 18.91
CA ILE A 52 19.34 -8.19 20.35
C ILE A 52 17.93 -8.49 20.86
N ILE A 53 16.90 -8.09 20.11
CA ILE A 53 15.51 -8.35 20.48
C ILE A 53 15.21 -9.86 20.51
N VAL A 54 15.64 -10.60 19.49
CA VAL A 54 15.47 -12.05 19.41
C VAL A 54 16.18 -12.75 20.59
N ASP A 55 17.38 -12.31 20.92
CA ASP A 55 18.14 -12.82 22.07
C ASP A 55 17.43 -12.55 23.40
N ARG A 56 16.89 -11.34 23.58
CA ARG A 56 16.09 -11.00 24.76
C ARG A 56 14.81 -11.85 24.86
N LEU A 57 14.13 -12.12 23.74
CA LEU A 57 12.97 -13.00 23.72
C LEU A 57 13.30 -14.39 24.21
N ARG A 58 14.44 -14.93 23.82
CA ARG A 58 14.91 -16.26 24.25
C ARG A 58 15.33 -16.30 25.72
N ARG A 59 16.08 -15.31 26.17
CA ARG A 59 16.68 -15.27 27.51
C ARG A 59 15.71 -14.80 28.59
N GLU A 60 15.09 -13.66 28.39
CA GLU A 60 14.25 -13.00 29.40
C GLU A 60 12.84 -13.58 29.45
N PHE A 61 12.26 -13.88 28.29
CA PHE A 61 10.88 -14.34 28.18
C PHE A 61 10.74 -15.82 27.91
N LYS A 62 11.85 -16.54 27.73
CA LYS A 62 11.91 -18.00 27.47
C LYS A 62 10.99 -18.44 26.32
N VAL A 63 10.94 -17.62 25.26
CA VAL A 63 10.20 -17.92 24.05
C VAL A 63 11.15 -18.46 22.99
N GLU A 64 10.84 -19.62 22.44
CA GLU A 64 11.57 -20.14 21.30
C GLU A 64 11.11 -19.40 20.02
N VAL A 65 12.06 -18.80 19.34
CA VAL A 65 11.85 -18.03 18.12
C VAL A 65 12.71 -18.60 17.01
N ASN A 66 12.09 -18.96 15.90
CA ASN A 66 12.80 -19.28 14.67
C ASN A 66 13.02 -18.00 13.89
N GLN A 67 14.28 -17.61 13.74
CA GLN A 67 14.65 -16.42 13.01
C GLN A 67 14.77 -16.76 11.53
N GLY A 68 13.86 -16.19 10.72
CA GLY A 68 13.98 -16.20 9.26
C GLY A 68 15.02 -15.18 8.80
N GLN A 69 15.35 -15.21 7.50
CA GLN A 69 16.20 -14.17 6.93
C GLN A 69 15.49 -12.82 7.00
N PRO A 70 16.19 -11.71 7.36
CA PRO A 70 15.62 -10.40 7.31
C PRO A 70 15.09 -10.11 5.91
N GLN A 71 13.82 -9.73 5.81
CA GLN A 71 13.25 -9.26 4.56
C GLN A 71 13.49 -7.77 4.46
N VAL A 72 14.18 -7.36 3.40
CA VAL A 72 14.36 -5.97 3.07
C VAL A 72 13.11 -5.50 2.34
N GLU A 73 12.40 -4.54 2.92
CA GLU A 73 11.25 -3.93 2.24
C GLU A 73 11.73 -2.93 1.20
N TYR A 74 11.69 -3.33 -0.07
CA TYR A 74 11.88 -2.42 -1.19
C TYR A 74 10.61 -1.60 -1.39
N LYS A 75 10.78 -0.39 -1.88
CA LYS A 75 9.68 0.47 -2.33
C LYS A 75 9.93 0.95 -3.75
N GLU A 76 8.88 1.33 -4.43
CA GLU A 76 8.99 1.97 -5.74
C GLU A 76 8.76 3.47 -5.60
N ALA A 77 9.40 4.24 -6.46
CA ALA A 77 9.22 5.68 -6.53
C ALA A 77 9.14 6.14 -7.98
N LEU A 78 8.27 7.09 -8.23
CA LEU A 78 8.22 7.78 -9.52
C LEU A 78 9.39 8.75 -9.63
N THR A 79 9.91 8.95 -10.83
CA THR A 79 11.07 9.82 -11.06
C THR A 79 10.74 11.08 -11.87
N GLN A 80 9.63 11.08 -12.58
CA GLN A 80 9.20 12.22 -13.39
C GLN A 80 7.66 12.29 -13.43
N SER A 81 7.15 13.43 -13.90
CA SER A 81 5.71 13.59 -14.13
C SER A 81 5.26 12.96 -15.45
N ALA A 82 4.04 12.49 -15.50
CA ALA A 82 3.40 12.00 -16.70
C ALA A 82 1.91 12.35 -16.68
N SER A 83 1.42 12.86 -17.80
CA SER A 83 0.00 13.13 -18.00
C SER A 83 -0.64 11.97 -18.76
N HIS A 84 -1.86 11.61 -18.39
CA HIS A 84 -2.56 10.51 -19.01
C HIS A 84 -4.06 10.76 -19.02
N ARG A 85 -4.72 10.24 -20.04
CA ARG A 85 -6.18 10.15 -20.14
C ARG A 85 -6.57 8.68 -20.19
N GLU A 86 -7.45 8.26 -19.29
CA GLU A 86 -8.01 6.92 -19.27
C GLU A 86 -9.52 6.98 -19.52
N VAL A 87 -9.95 6.27 -20.54
CA VAL A 87 -11.37 6.05 -20.82
C VAL A 87 -11.67 4.59 -20.55
N TYR A 88 -12.40 4.34 -19.46
CA TYR A 88 -12.88 3.00 -19.13
C TYR A 88 -14.30 2.85 -19.66
N LYS A 89 -14.46 2.00 -20.64
CA LYS A 89 -15.76 1.73 -21.25
C LYS A 89 -15.97 0.23 -21.39
N LYS A 90 -17.03 -0.25 -20.79
CA LYS A 90 -17.43 -1.65 -20.89
C LYS A 90 -18.93 -1.74 -21.12
N GLN A 91 -19.33 -2.49 -22.11
CA GLN A 91 -20.74 -2.69 -22.45
C GLN A 91 -21.00 -4.18 -22.63
N THR A 92 -21.79 -4.74 -21.73
CA THR A 92 -22.19 -6.14 -21.74
C THR A 92 -23.69 -6.19 -21.53
N GLY A 93 -24.45 -6.53 -22.56
CA GLY A 93 -25.90 -6.85 -22.53
C GLY A 93 -26.72 -6.25 -21.38
N GLY A 94 -26.87 -4.93 -21.31
CA GLY A 94 -27.55 -4.23 -20.24
C GLY A 94 -26.88 -2.90 -19.92
N ARG A 95 -26.91 -2.47 -18.64
CA ARG A 95 -26.22 -1.27 -18.19
C ARG A 95 -24.71 -1.43 -18.37
N GLY A 96 -24.09 -0.52 -19.13
CA GLY A 96 -22.66 -0.50 -19.34
C GLY A 96 -21.89 0.15 -18.18
N LYS A 97 -20.60 0.31 -18.38
CA LYS A 97 -19.68 1.01 -17.48
C LYS A 97 -18.96 2.09 -18.27
N PHE A 98 -18.84 3.29 -17.70
CA PHE A 98 -18.11 4.38 -18.32
C PHE A 98 -17.45 5.27 -17.28
N ALA A 99 -16.18 5.57 -17.49
CA ALA A 99 -15.45 6.60 -16.76
C ALA A 99 -14.35 7.17 -17.64
N ASP A 100 -14.18 8.47 -17.61
CA ASP A 100 -13.15 9.20 -18.35
C ASP A 100 -12.46 10.16 -17.40
N ILE A 101 -11.16 9.98 -17.23
CA ILE A 101 -10.34 10.81 -16.34
C ILE A 101 -9.09 11.30 -17.08
N VAL A 102 -8.75 12.56 -16.86
CA VAL A 102 -7.51 13.19 -17.33
C VAL A 102 -6.75 13.68 -16.11
N PHE A 103 -5.53 13.25 -15.97
CA PHE A 103 -4.75 13.55 -14.78
C PHE A 103 -3.25 13.61 -15.08
N THR A 104 -2.50 14.18 -14.15
CA THR A 104 -1.03 14.15 -14.13
C THR A 104 -0.60 13.41 -12.87
N ILE A 105 0.29 12.43 -13.03
CA ILE A 105 0.95 11.73 -11.94
C ILE A 105 2.39 12.22 -11.84
N GLU A 106 2.87 12.41 -10.63
CA GLU A 106 4.23 12.88 -10.38
C GLU A 106 4.78 12.35 -9.05
N PRO A 107 6.11 12.39 -8.84
CA PRO A 107 6.68 12.03 -7.55
C PRO A 107 6.06 12.86 -6.43
N GLY A 108 5.83 12.24 -5.28
CA GLY A 108 5.39 12.97 -4.10
C GLY A 108 6.48 13.87 -3.54
N GLU A 109 6.09 14.77 -2.64
CA GLU A 109 7.01 15.68 -1.96
C GLU A 109 7.98 14.91 -1.06
N GLN A 110 9.25 15.32 -1.06
CA GLN A 110 10.26 14.68 -0.22
C GLN A 110 9.89 14.73 1.26
N GLY A 111 10.05 13.59 1.94
CA GLY A 111 9.74 13.46 3.34
C GLY A 111 8.26 13.19 3.65
N LYS A 112 7.40 13.18 2.64
CA LYS A 112 6.00 12.78 2.79
C LYS A 112 5.77 11.41 2.15
N SER A 113 4.98 10.58 2.79
CA SER A 113 4.55 9.28 2.26
C SER A 113 3.06 9.32 1.92
N GLY A 114 2.64 8.39 1.05
CA GLY A 114 1.27 8.25 0.65
C GLY A 114 0.88 9.09 -0.56
N LEU A 115 -0.42 9.19 -0.79
CA LEU A 115 -1.00 9.90 -1.93
C LEU A 115 -1.35 11.34 -1.57
N GLU A 116 -0.84 12.28 -2.36
CA GLU A 116 -1.36 13.64 -2.41
C GLU A 116 -2.31 13.75 -3.61
N PHE A 117 -3.57 14.04 -3.35
CA PHE A 117 -4.59 14.12 -4.39
C PHE A 117 -5.08 15.56 -4.54
N VAL A 118 -4.97 16.09 -5.75
CA VAL A 118 -5.45 17.44 -6.08
C VAL A 118 -6.57 17.34 -7.08
N ASN A 119 -7.72 17.96 -6.77
CA ASN A 119 -8.89 17.99 -7.63
C ASN A 119 -9.01 19.37 -8.29
N LEU A 120 -8.82 19.41 -9.61
CA LEU A 120 -8.99 20.61 -10.42
C LEU A 120 -10.24 20.55 -11.33
N ILE A 121 -11.13 19.61 -11.09
CA ILE A 121 -12.36 19.46 -11.90
C ILE A 121 -13.22 20.69 -11.79
N LYS A 122 -13.64 21.19 -12.94
CA LYS A 122 -14.51 22.35 -13.07
C LYS A 122 -15.84 21.95 -13.70
N GLY A 123 -16.91 22.69 -13.36
CA GLY A 123 -18.21 22.59 -14.03
C GLY A 123 -18.93 21.25 -13.91
N GLY A 124 -18.56 20.40 -12.95
CA GLY A 124 -19.20 19.10 -12.78
C GLY A 124 -18.89 18.08 -13.89
N ASN A 125 -17.79 18.25 -14.61
CA ASN A 125 -17.37 17.31 -15.66
C ASN A 125 -17.22 15.88 -15.13
N ILE A 126 -16.75 15.75 -13.90
CA ILE A 126 -16.88 14.54 -13.11
C ILE A 126 -17.73 14.91 -11.89
N PRO A 127 -18.86 14.23 -11.64
CA PRO A 127 -19.66 14.48 -10.44
C PRO A 127 -18.85 14.35 -9.16
N ARG A 128 -19.11 15.23 -8.20
CA ARG A 128 -18.39 15.25 -6.91
C ARG A 128 -18.43 13.92 -6.18
N GLU A 129 -19.50 13.18 -6.31
CA GLU A 129 -19.69 11.87 -5.69
C GLU A 129 -18.71 10.80 -6.21
N TYR A 130 -18.12 10.99 -7.40
CA TYR A 130 -17.17 10.05 -8.01
C TYR A 130 -15.71 10.42 -7.78
N ILE A 131 -15.43 11.65 -7.34
CA ILE A 131 -14.05 12.09 -7.07
C ILE A 131 -13.37 11.24 -5.98
N PRO A 132 -14.01 10.95 -4.84
CA PRO A 132 -13.42 10.05 -3.84
C PRO A 132 -13.10 8.65 -4.37
N SER A 133 -13.86 8.17 -5.35
CA SER A 133 -13.62 6.86 -5.98
C SER A 133 -12.36 6.86 -6.84
N VAL A 134 -12.07 7.95 -7.53
CA VAL A 134 -10.83 8.14 -8.29
C VAL A 134 -9.63 8.15 -7.33
N GLU A 135 -9.72 8.92 -6.26
CA GLU A 135 -8.69 8.98 -5.22
C GLU A 135 -8.42 7.60 -4.60
N LYS A 136 -9.47 6.88 -4.25
CA LYS A 136 -9.39 5.52 -3.71
C LYS A 136 -8.70 4.56 -4.68
N GLY A 137 -9.04 4.63 -5.96
CA GLY A 137 -8.44 3.80 -6.99
C GLY A 137 -6.93 4.01 -7.11
N PHE A 138 -6.47 5.24 -7.08
CA PHE A 138 -5.03 5.56 -7.07
C PHE A 138 -4.35 5.14 -5.77
N LYS A 139 -4.98 5.40 -4.64
CA LYS A 139 -4.45 5.03 -3.32
C LYS A 139 -4.27 3.51 -3.18
N ASP A 140 -5.26 2.74 -3.59
CA ASP A 140 -5.20 1.28 -3.56
C ASP A 140 -4.15 0.74 -4.53
N SER A 141 -3.97 1.38 -5.68
CA SER A 141 -2.99 0.99 -6.68
C SER A 141 -1.54 1.20 -6.23
N MET A 142 -1.29 2.14 -5.32
CA MET A 142 0.05 2.38 -4.76
C MET A 142 0.62 1.16 -4.03
N LYS A 143 -0.21 0.26 -3.56
CA LYS A 143 0.22 -0.96 -2.85
C LYS A 143 1.00 -1.91 -3.75
N ASN A 144 0.81 -1.82 -5.06
CA ASN A 144 1.44 -2.68 -6.05
C ASN A 144 2.01 -1.81 -7.18
N GLY A 145 3.28 -1.46 -7.07
CA GLY A 145 3.97 -0.64 -8.07
C GLY A 145 4.13 -1.34 -9.42
N PRO A 146 4.38 -0.55 -10.49
CA PRO A 146 4.37 -1.05 -11.87
C PRO A 146 5.57 -1.91 -12.26
N LEU A 147 6.69 -1.86 -11.53
CA LEU A 147 7.92 -2.58 -11.88
C LEU A 147 7.96 -3.98 -11.27
N ALA A 148 7.98 -4.07 -9.96
CA ALA A 148 8.17 -5.31 -9.23
C ALA A 148 7.03 -5.62 -8.25
N GLY A 149 5.99 -4.79 -8.24
CA GLY A 149 4.85 -4.95 -7.35
C GLY A 149 5.07 -4.43 -5.94
N PHE A 150 6.19 -3.74 -5.67
CA PHE A 150 6.43 -3.12 -4.38
C PHE A 150 5.55 -1.87 -4.19
N GLU A 151 5.29 -1.51 -2.95
CA GLU A 151 4.50 -0.32 -2.65
C GLU A 151 5.19 0.95 -3.16
N VAL A 152 4.43 1.83 -3.82
CA VAL A 152 4.88 3.17 -4.18
C VAL A 152 4.85 4.03 -2.92
N ASP A 153 6.01 4.57 -2.53
CA ASP A 153 6.17 5.28 -1.25
C ASP A 153 5.36 6.58 -1.20
N SER A 154 5.49 7.39 -2.23
CA SER A 154 4.73 8.63 -2.34
C SER A 154 4.46 8.99 -3.79
N MET A 155 3.33 9.60 -4.04
CA MET A 155 3.01 10.17 -5.34
C MET A 155 1.96 11.27 -5.21
N LYS A 156 1.94 12.15 -6.19
CA LYS A 156 0.93 13.18 -6.33
C LYS A 156 0.13 12.95 -7.60
N VAL A 157 -1.17 12.97 -7.48
CA VAL A 157 -2.10 12.91 -8.62
C VAL A 157 -2.91 14.19 -8.65
N THR A 158 -2.86 14.86 -9.80
CA THR A 158 -3.69 16.04 -10.08
C THR A 158 -4.74 15.64 -11.09
N LEU A 159 -5.98 15.55 -10.64
CA LEU A 159 -7.13 15.26 -11.50
C LEU A 159 -7.58 16.57 -12.18
N GLU A 160 -7.36 16.64 -13.49
CA GLU A 160 -7.51 17.88 -14.25
C GLU A 160 -8.86 18.00 -14.96
N ASP A 161 -9.34 16.91 -15.54
CA ASP A 161 -10.54 16.89 -16.35
C ASP A 161 -11.12 15.48 -16.42
N GLY A 162 -12.22 15.34 -17.10
CA GLY A 162 -12.87 14.07 -17.36
C GLY A 162 -14.26 14.25 -17.89
N SER A 163 -14.96 13.14 -18.01
CA SER A 163 -16.37 13.13 -18.41
C SER A 163 -17.08 11.93 -17.79
N PHE A 164 -18.39 11.98 -17.81
CA PHE A 164 -19.22 10.90 -17.30
C PHE A 164 -20.40 10.65 -18.23
N HIS A 165 -20.99 9.48 -18.12
CA HIS A 165 -22.22 9.13 -18.82
C HIS A 165 -23.36 9.04 -17.79
N PRO A 166 -24.52 9.70 -18.03
CA PRO A 166 -25.60 9.76 -17.03
C PRO A 166 -26.12 8.41 -16.56
N VAL A 167 -26.04 7.38 -17.41
CA VAL A 167 -26.54 6.03 -17.09
C VAL A 167 -25.42 5.08 -16.70
N ASP A 168 -24.30 5.09 -17.42
CA ASP A 168 -23.26 4.06 -17.32
C ASP A 168 -22.14 4.41 -16.34
N SER A 169 -22.09 5.63 -15.83
CA SER A 169 -21.11 6.02 -14.83
C SER A 169 -21.58 5.73 -13.41
N ASP A 170 -20.67 5.18 -12.62
CA ASP A 170 -20.85 4.95 -11.20
C ASP A 170 -19.51 5.06 -10.48
N SER A 171 -19.52 4.98 -9.16
CA SER A 171 -18.32 5.05 -8.33
C SER A 171 -17.31 3.95 -8.67
N LEU A 172 -17.79 2.74 -8.92
CA LEU A 172 -16.92 1.60 -9.27
C LEU A 172 -16.23 1.83 -10.61
N SER A 173 -16.91 2.37 -11.61
CA SER A 173 -16.32 2.67 -12.92
C SER A 173 -15.14 3.63 -12.81
N PHE A 174 -15.28 4.69 -12.00
CA PHE A 174 -14.19 5.65 -11.75
C PHE A 174 -13.04 5.06 -10.95
N GLU A 175 -13.33 4.23 -9.97
CA GLU A 175 -12.29 3.50 -9.22
C GLU A 175 -11.48 2.57 -10.13
N LEU A 176 -12.15 1.80 -10.99
CA LEU A 176 -11.49 0.91 -11.95
C LEU A 176 -10.69 1.68 -12.99
N ALA A 177 -11.22 2.81 -13.48
CA ALA A 177 -10.49 3.67 -14.40
C ALA A 177 -9.18 4.17 -13.78
N ALA A 178 -9.21 4.59 -12.53
CA ALA A 178 -8.02 5.04 -11.81
C ALA A 178 -7.00 3.90 -11.65
N LYS A 179 -7.43 2.71 -11.31
CA LYS A 179 -6.55 1.53 -11.18
C LYS A 179 -5.88 1.14 -12.49
N LEU A 180 -6.61 1.14 -13.59
CA LEU A 180 -6.07 0.87 -14.93
C LEU A 180 -5.11 1.97 -15.36
N ALA A 181 -5.50 3.22 -15.15
CA ALA A 181 -4.71 4.40 -15.49
C ALA A 181 -3.37 4.43 -14.74
N PHE A 182 -3.37 4.05 -13.48
CA PHE A 182 -2.15 3.98 -12.67
C PHE A 182 -1.09 3.08 -13.30
N LYS A 183 -1.47 1.91 -13.77
CA LYS A 183 -0.52 0.96 -14.38
C LYS A 183 0.23 1.57 -15.57
N VAL A 184 -0.45 2.33 -16.39
CA VAL A 184 0.12 2.97 -17.58
C VAL A 184 0.90 4.23 -17.20
N ALA A 185 0.29 5.09 -16.41
CA ALA A 185 0.87 6.39 -16.04
C ALA A 185 2.11 6.24 -15.16
N ALA A 186 2.12 5.29 -14.22
CA ALA A 186 3.27 5.04 -13.36
C ALA A 186 4.49 4.53 -14.14
N LYS A 187 4.28 3.73 -15.19
CA LYS A 187 5.35 3.34 -16.11
C LYS A 187 5.89 4.54 -16.89
N ALA A 188 5.00 5.39 -17.38
CA ALA A 188 5.38 6.62 -18.08
C ALA A 188 6.12 7.61 -17.17
N ALA A 189 5.82 7.60 -15.87
CA ALA A 189 6.53 8.38 -14.86
C ALA A 189 7.87 7.75 -14.43
N LYS A 190 8.31 6.72 -15.10
CA LYS A 190 9.60 6.02 -14.90
C LYS A 190 9.85 5.65 -13.44
N ALA A 191 9.03 4.75 -12.94
CA ALA A 191 9.21 4.20 -11.60
C ALA A 191 10.54 3.46 -11.46
N VAL A 192 11.16 3.58 -10.29
CA VAL A 192 12.39 2.87 -9.92
C VAL A 192 12.18 2.16 -8.60
N VAL A 193 12.93 1.08 -8.38
CA VAL A 193 12.94 0.38 -7.10
C VAL A 193 13.97 1.03 -6.20
N MET A 194 13.55 1.39 -4.99
CA MET A 194 14.42 1.98 -3.98
C MET A 194 14.74 0.97 -2.89
N GLU A 195 16.01 0.91 -2.51
CA GLU A 195 16.42 0.19 -1.31
C GLU A 195 16.06 1.01 -0.07
N PRO A 196 15.66 0.35 1.05
CA PRO A 196 15.46 1.09 2.28
C PRO A 196 16.78 1.69 2.76
N ILE A 197 16.72 2.93 3.21
CA ILE A 197 17.84 3.59 3.85
C ILE A 197 18.06 2.91 5.21
N MET A 198 19.20 2.25 5.34
CA MET A 198 19.64 1.69 6.63
C MET A 198 20.27 2.77 7.49
#